data_570bd031dd1ed1d4473166f81683236e
#
_entry.id   570bd031dd1ed1d4473166f81683236e
#
_cell.length_a   1.000
_cell.length_b   1.000
_cell.length_c   1.000
_cell.angle_alpha   90.00
_cell.angle_beta   90.00
_cell.angle_gamma   90.00
#
_symmetry.space_group_name_H-M   'P 1'
#
loop_
_entity.id
_entity.type
_entity.pdbx_description
1 polymer ?
#
loop_
_entity_poly.entity_id
_entity_poly.type
_entity_poly.pdbx_seq_one_letter_code
_entity_poly.pdbx_strand_id
1 'polypeptide(L)'
;MKRKIFLITTLIATITFSGCSQPANKKNNVHVGGKCEGCEAILESPTPFKKLTWIDTLPDFNEPCPKMVISGVIYKADGKTPAPNVVLYVYHTDQTGHYTKKGNETGWGKRHGYIRGWMRTNNKGEYKFYTLKPASYPNSAIPAHIHPVIKEPDKNEYWIDEYLFEGDKFLTEEERKKQEYRGGKGIIGLEEKNNMLYGKRDIILGLHIPDYPVAELNTFQSGLSVGDNCPAFDPLHLSGADKGKHTCPMCKYGYGQGIMVWFNHANPDRMQNFVTTLESEMEHRGEKNLRVFLVYMNPYFDRNDAKGLKILQGKIEKWCMEQNLQHVAMVWVPSPVDEKTCGTYKINPKAENTVFVYKKRKIAAKWVNMDYSNASLQQILKQF
;
A
#
# COMPACT_ATOMS: atom_id res chain seq x y z
N MET A 1 -42.74 -1.11 93.28
CA MET A 1 -42.79 -0.58 91.89
C MET A 1 -41.42 -0.77 91.23
N LYS A 2 -41.30 -1.79 90.37
CA LYS A 2 -40.02 -2.08 89.66
C LYS A 2 -40.13 -1.57 88.25
N ARG A 3 -39.32 -0.56 87.87
CA ARG A 3 -39.18 -0.07 86.49
C ARG A 3 -38.28 -1.02 85.69
N LYS A 4 -38.81 -1.61 84.65
CA LYS A 4 -38.02 -2.33 83.60
C LYS A 4 -37.44 -1.35 82.60
N ILE A 5 -36.13 -1.32 82.50
CA ILE A 5 -35.40 -0.58 81.43
C ILE A 5 -35.30 -1.51 80.25
N PHE A 6 -35.84 -1.07 79.09
CA PHE A 6 -35.69 -1.75 77.83
C PHE A 6 -34.45 -1.17 77.10
N LEU A 7 -33.44 -2.01 76.91
CA LEU A 7 -32.29 -1.67 76.09
C LEU A 7 -32.67 -1.96 74.62
N ILE A 8 -32.68 -0.93 73.77
CA ILE A 8 -32.82 -1.06 72.35
C ILE A 8 -31.39 -1.12 71.73
N THR A 9 -31.00 -2.30 71.26
CA THR A 9 -29.73 -2.48 70.49
C THR A 9 -29.97 -2.15 69.07
N THR A 10 -29.43 -1.02 68.63
CA THR A 10 -29.42 -0.59 67.18
C THR A 10 -28.30 -1.31 66.45
N LEU A 11 -28.66 -2.23 65.59
CA LEU A 11 -27.75 -2.92 64.72
C LEU A 11 -27.40 -2.01 63.50
N ILE A 12 -26.19 -1.45 63.48
CA ILE A 12 -25.69 -0.66 62.35
C ILE A 12 -25.09 -1.65 61.31
N ALA A 13 -25.81 -1.86 60.22
CA ALA A 13 -25.31 -2.63 59.07
C ALA A 13 -24.38 -1.73 58.24
N THR A 14 -23.09 -1.96 58.34
CA THR A 14 -22.09 -1.33 57.44
C THR A 14 -22.12 -2.01 56.06
N ILE A 15 -22.71 -1.34 55.07
CA ILE A 15 -22.67 -1.75 53.68
C ILE A 15 -21.29 -1.36 53.12
N THR A 16 -20.39 -2.34 52.99
CA THR A 16 -19.12 -2.17 52.28
C THR A 16 -19.39 -2.20 50.76
N PHE A 17 -19.35 -1.04 50.13
CA PHE A 17 -19.28 -0.94 48.65
C PHE A 17 -17.93 -1.47 48.21
N SER A 18 -17.88 -2.72 47.75
CA SER A 18 -16.76 -3.22 46.96
C SER A 18 -16.81 -2.55 45.58
N GLY A 19 -16.10 -1.45 45.43
CA GLY A 19 -15.86 -0.85 44.12
C GLY A 19 -15.05 -1.83 43.30
N CYS A 20 -15.69 -2.51 42.33
CA CYS A 20 -14.98 -3.15 41.21
C CYS A 20 -14.27 -2.07 40.40
N SER A 21 -13.00 -1.80 40.72
CA SER A 21 -12.13 -1.11 39.82
C SER A 21 -11.91 -2.03 38.61
N GLN A 22 -12.57 -1.72 37.48
CA GLN A 22 -12.22 -2.33 36.22
C GLN A 22 -10.73 -2.03 35.96
N PRO A 23 -9.91 -3.03 35.61
CA PRO A 23 -8.55 -2.78 35.25
C PRO A 23 -8.57 -1.84 34.03
N ALA A 24 -7.93 -0.69 34.17
CA ALA A 24 -7.68 0.19 33.04
C ALA A 24 -7.02 -0.67 31.96
N ASN A 25 -7.70 -0.80 30.82
CA ASN A 25 -7.20 -1.52 29.64
C ASN A 25 -5.88 -0.84 29.28
N LYS A 26 -4.74 -1.41 29.70
CA LYS A 26 -3.43 -1.06 29.17
C LYS A 26 -3.54 -1.34 27.67
N LYS A 27 -3.74 -0.30 26.85
CA LYS A 27 -3.54 -0.39 25.42
C LYS A 27 -2.10 -0.89 25.24
N ASN A 28 -1.95 -2.16 24.92
CA ASN A 28 -0.68 -2.70 24.51
C ASN A 28 -0.31 -1.94 23.24
N ASN A 29 0.63 -1.02 23.32
CA ASN A 29 1.21 -0.40 22.12
C ASN A 29 1.84 -1.54 21.33
N VAL A 30 1.18 -1.95 20.27
CA VAL A 30 1.72 -2.92 19.33
C VAL A 30 2.88 -2.25 18.61
N HIS A 31 4.06 -2.85 18.70
CA HIS A 31 5.24 -2.35 18.00
C HIS A 31 5.21 -2.87 16.57
N VAL A 32 5.25 -1.94 15.61
CA VAL A 32 5.16 -2.23 14.17
C VAL A 32 6.27 -1.51 13.41
N GLY A 33 6.51 -1.90 12.15
CA GLY A 33 7.34 -1.16 11.21
C GLY A 33 8.82 -1.50 11.24
N GLY A 34 9.27 -2.37 12.14
CA GLY A 34 10.67 -2.75 12.26
C GLY A 34 11.57 -1.60 12.72
N LYS A 35 12.86 -1.62 12.33
CA LYS A 35 13.82 -0.56 12.67
C LYS A 35 13.51 0.72 11.90
N CYS A 36 13.53 1.85 12.59
CA CYS A 36 13.40 3.16 11.99
C CYS A 36 14.36 4.14 12.68
N GLU A 37 15.26 4.73 11.94
CA GLU A 37 16.09 5.84 12.43
C GLU A 37 15.41 7.15 12.09
N GLY A 38 15.10 7.94 13.13
CA GLY A 38 14.50 9.26 12.95
C GLY A 38 12.98 9.31 12.86
N CYS A 39 12.27 8.19 13.00
CA CYS A 39 10.81 8.22 13.08
C CYS A 39 10.31 9.03 14.28
N GLU A 40 11.06 9.08 15.37
CA GLU A 40 10.73 9.84 16.57
C GLU A 40 10.62 11.37 16.30
N ALA A 41 11.17 11.84 15.18
CA ALA A 41 11.02 13.23 14.74
C ALA A 41 9.56 13.66 14.58
N ILE A 42 8.64 12.74 14.34
CA ILE A 42 7.19 13.00 14.30
C ILE A 42 6.69 13.56 15.63
N LEU A 43 7.31 13.15 16.75
CA LEU A 43 6.95 13.58 18.10
C LEU A 43 7.41 15.02 18.41
N GLU A 44 8.26 15.60 17.57
CA GLU A 44 8.75 16.98 17.69
C GLU A 44 7.79 18.01 17.09
N SER A 45 6.55 17.65 16.82
CA SER A 45 5.56 18.59 16.29
C SER A 45 5.46 19.85 17.18
N PRO A 46 5.58 21.04 16.62
CA PRO A 46 5.44 22.30 17.38
C PRO A 46 4.00 22.51 17.88
N THR A 47 3.06 21.75 17.31
CA THR A 47 1.63 21.79 17.67
C THR A 47 1.22 20.43 18.24
N PRO A 48 0.52 20.38 19.38
CA PRO A 48 -0.01 19.13 19.92
C PRO A 48 -0.85 18.38 18.86
N PHE A 49 -0.69 17.08 18.72
CA PHE A 49 -1.36 16.26 17.69
C PHE A 49 -2.87 16.49 17.59
N LYS A 50 -3.54 16.72 18.74
CA LYS A 50 -5.00 17.00 18.79
C LYS A 50 -5.40 18.29 18.08
N LYS A 51 -4.46 19.23 17.92
CA LYS A 51 -4.67 20.54 17.28
C LYS A 51 -4.20 20.57 15.82
N LEU A 52 -3.51 19.54 15.34
CA LEU A 52 -3.10 19.43 13.95
C LEU A 52 -4.34 19.34 13.05
N THR A 53 -4.23 19.95 11.88
CA THR A 53 -5.24 19.87 10.82
C THR A 53 -4.80 18.83 9.76
N TRP A 54 -5.68 18.51 8.86
CA TRP A 54 -5.38 17.64 7.74
C TRP A 54 -4.64 18.36 6.59
N ILE A 55 -4.43 19.67 6.71
CA ILE A 55 -3.69 20.52 5.76
C ILE A 55 -2.54 21.18 6.50
N ASP A 56 -1.36 21.16 5.88
CA ASP A 56 -0.20 21.92 6.35
C ASP A 56 0.46 22.65 5.18
N THR A 57 1.20 23.72 5.50
CA THR A 57 2.07 24.43 4.54
C THR A 57 3.48 24.44 5.13
N LEU A 58 4.37 23.71 4.48
CA LEU A 58 5.73 23.59 4.93
C LEU A 58 6.46 24.94 4.79
N PRO A 59 7.51 25.16 5.59
CA PRO A 59 8.35 26.35 5.46
C PRO A 59 8.82 26.60 4.03
N ASP A 60 9.08 27.88 3.73
CA ASP A 60 9.58 28.38 2.45
C ASP A 60 8.65 28.20 1.24
N PHE A 61 7.39 27.82 1.42
CA PHE A 61 6.44 27.68 0.33
C PHE A 61 6.30 28.96 -0.54
N ASN A 62 6.60 30.14 0.02
CA ASN A 62 6.52 31.40 -0.71
C ASN A 62 7.77 31.75 -1.52
N GLU A 63 8.85 30.98 -1.38
CA GLU A 63 10.08 31.20 -2.14
C GLU A 63 9.85 31.00 -3.66
N PRO A 64 10.66 31.64 -4.52
CA PRO A 64 10.49 31.59 -5.97
C PRO A 64 10.99 30.26 -6.57
N CYS A 65 10.50 29.14 -6.07
CA CYS A 65 10.85 27.79 -6.49
C CYS A 65 9.61 27.04 -6.98
N PRO A 66 9.76 25.92 -7.70
CA PRO A 66 8.62 25.12 -8.14
C PRO A 66 7.77 24.67 -6.94
N LYS A 67 6.55 25.17 -6.87
CA LYS A 67 5.58 24.90 -5.81
C LYS A 67 4.89 23.59 -6.05
N MET A 68 4.61 22.85 -4.99
CA MET A 68 3.98 21.53 -5.08
C MET A 68 2.89 21.37 -4.02
N VAL A 69 1.82 20.67 -4.40
CA VAL A 69 0.76 20.23 -3.51
C VAL A 69 0.68 18.71 -3.61
N ILE A 70 0.81 18.05 -2.47
CA ILE A 70 0.56 16.61 -2.35
C ILE A 70 -0.69 16.41 -1.52
N SER A 71 -1.57 15.52 -1.98
CA SER A 71 -2.79 15.17 -1.27
C SER A 71 -3.10 13.68 -1.42
N GLY A 72 -3.97 13.17 -0.56
CA GLY A 72 -4.41 11.79 -0.62
C GLY A 72 -5.33 11.43 0.54
N VAL A 73 -5.68 10.17 0.60
CA VAL A 73 -6.45 9.57 1.69
C VAL A 73 -5.62 8.48 2.34
N ILE A 74 -5.57 8.48 3.66
CA ILE A 74 -5.05 7.35 4.43
C ILE A 74 -6.21 6.43 4.76
N TYR A 75 -6.07 5.16 4.37
CA TYR A 75 -7.04 4.10 4.63
C TYR A 75 -6.52 3.17 5.72
N LYS A 76 -7.46 2.56 6.46
CA LYS A 76 -7.15 1.43 7.33
C LYS A 76 -6.58 0.27 6.53
N ALA A 77 -6.12 -0.76 7.21
CA ALA A 77 -5.55 -1.96 6.60
C ALA A 77 -6.49 -2.70 5.62
N ASP A 78 -7.80 -2.43 5.67
CA ASP A 78 -8.78 -2.95 4.71
C ASP A 78 -8.73 -2.27 3.32
N GLY A 79 -7.94 -1.20 3.17
CA GLY A 79 -7.78 -0.44 1.93
C GLY A 79 -9.03 0.31 1.46
N LYS A 80 -10.10 0.36 2.27
CA LYS A 80 -11.40 0.99 1.93
C LYS A 80 -11.85 2.00 2.98
N THR A 81 -11.75 1.66 4.25
CA THR A 81 -12.22 2.50 5.35
C THR A 81 -11.23 3.64 5.57
N PRO A 82 -11.64 4.91 5.47
CA PRO A 82 -10.77 6.02 5.82
C PRO A 82 -10.23 5.90 7.25
N ALA A 83 -8.98 6.26 7.47
CA ALA A 83 -8.31 6.24 8.77
C ALA A 83 -8.22 7.66 9.34
N PRO A 84 -9.12 8.08 10.25
CA PRO A 84 -9.04 9.37 10.90
C PRO A 84 -7.99 9.37 12.00
N ASN A 85 -7.50 10.58 12.32
CA ASN A 85 -6.59 10.83 13.44
C ASN A 85 -5.19 10.21 13.30
N VAL A 86 -4.79 9.83 12.09
CA VAL A 86 -3.43 9.41 11.78
C VAL A 86 -2.57 10.64 11.58
N VAL A 87 -1.42 10.71 12.22
CA VAL A 87 -0.46 11.79 11.97
C VAL A 87 0.51 11.34 10.89
N LEU A 88 0.64 12.17 9.87
CA LEU A 88 1.65 12.08 8.83
C LEU A 88 2.67 13.19 9.06
N TYR A 89 3.92 12.81 9.25
CA TYR A 89 5.08 13.70 9.28
C TYR A 89 5.82 13.58 7.97
N VAL A 90 6.23 14.70 7.39
CA VAL A 90 7.03 14.74 6.17
C VAL A 90 8.20 15.69 6.31
N TYR A 91 9.32 15.35 5.66
CA TYR A 91 10.49 16.24 5.55
C TYR A 91 11.24 15.97 4.25
N HIS A 92 11.95 16.96 3.75
CA HIS A 92 12.71 16.84 2.52
C HIS A 92 13.80 17.91 2.41
N THR A 93 14.63 17.78 1.38
CA THR A 93 15.67 18.75 1.03
C THR A 93 15.09 20.02 0.41
N ASP A 94 15.88 21.09 0.45
CA ASP A 94 15.61 22.31 -0.33
C ASP A 94 15.90 22.12 -1.84
N GLN A 95 15.89 23.23 -2.58
CA GLN A 95 16.16 23.27 -4.02
C GLN A 95 17.62 22.98 -4.40
N THR A 96 18.52 22.94 -3.41
CA THR A 96 19.94 22.62 -3.59
C THR A 96 20.28 21.18 -3.15
N GLY A 97 19.27 20.43 -2.70
CA GLY A 97 19.42 19.05 -2.25
C GLY A 97 19.94 18.91 -0.82
N HIS A 98 19.83 19.95 -0.01
CA HIS A 98 20.31 19.95 1.38
C HIS A 98 19.14 20.01 2.37
N TYR A 99 19.33 19.40 3.54
CA TYR A 99 18.47 19.61 4.71
C TYR A 99 18.87 20.92 5.37
N THR A 100 18.41 22.02 4.81
CA THR A 100 18.80 23.37 5.22
C THR A 100 18.39 23.67 6.65
N LYS A 101 19.22 24.45 7.36
CA LYS A 101 19.06 24.81 8.76
C LYS A 101 19.04 26.33 8.91
N LYS A 102 18.23 26.82 9.86
CA LYS A 102 18.21 28.24 10.27
C LYS A 102 19.15 28.54 11.44
N GLY A 103 19.80 27.51 11.99
CA GLY A 103 20.80 27.64 13.04
C GLY A 103 20.27 27.47 14.48
N ASN A 104 18.95 27.30 14.63
CA ASN A 104 18.28 27.13 15.93
C ASN A 104 17.60 25.77 16.08
N GLU A 105 17.87 24.82 15.20
CA GLU A 105 17.25 23.48 15.21
C GLU A 105 17.72 22.70 16.45
N THR A 106 16.76 22.03 17.06
CA THR A 106 16.97 21.08 18.16
C THR A 106 16.59 19.67 17.71
N GLY A 107 16.96 18.66 18.47
CA GLY A 107 16.59 17.27 18.23
C GLY A 107 16.84 16.82 16.79
N TRP A 108 15.85 16.20 16.17
CA TRP A 108 15.90 15.70 14.79
C TRP A 108 15.94 16.81 13.73
N GLY A 109 15.51 18.05 14.06
CA GLY A 109 15.68 19.19 13.18
C GLY A 109 17.13 19.42 12.75
N LYS A 110 18.11 19.03 13.58
CA LYS A 110 19.54 19.07 13.23
C LYS A 110 19.90 18.16 12.04
N ARG A 111 19.12 17.10 11.80
CA ARG A 111 19.33 16.14 10.69
C ARG A 111 18.33 16.36 9.56
N HIS A 112 17.05 16.54 9.87
CA HIS A 112 15.96 16.66 8.89
C HIS A 112 15.82 18.09 8.31
N GLY A 113 16.59 19.04 8.80
CA GLY A 113 16.44 20.46 8.45
C GLY A 113 15.16 21.07 9.03
N TYR A 114 14.75 22.23 8.49
CA TYR A 114 13.54 22.92 8.95
C TYR A 114 12.35 22.76 7.99
N ILE A 115 12.53 22.23 6.77
CA ILE A 115 11.45 21.97 5.82
C ILE A 115 10.75 20.68 6.24
N ARG A 116 9.89 20.80 7.25
CA ARG A 116 9.15 19.70 7.88
C ARG A 116 7.70 20.09 8.07
N GLY A 117 6.77 19.12 7.97
CA GLY A 117 5.35 19.35 8.16
C GLY A 117 4.64 18.19 8.87
N TRP A 118 3.53 18.50 9.56
CA TRP A 118 2.72 17.55 10.31
C TRP A 118 1.26 17.74 9.99
N MET A 119 0.63 16.71 9.44
CA MET A 119 -0.80 16.67 9.17
C MET A 119 -1.45 15.60 10.04
N ARG A 120 -2.69 15.82 10.45
CA ARG A 120 -3.53 14.82 11.11
C ARG A 120 -4.79 14.60 10.29
N THR A 121 -4.99 13.37 9.79
CA THR A 121 -6.13 13.05 8.93
C THR A 121 -7.48 13.41 9.56
N ASN A 122 -8.37 13.93 8.74
CA ASN A 122 -9.76 14.22 9.11
C ASN A 122 -10.63 12.94 9.13
N ASN A 123 -11.94 13.09 9.36
CA ASN A 123 -12.88 11.95 9.40
C ASN A 123 -13.01 11.19 8.07
N LYS A 124 -12.56 11.79 6.96
CA LYS A 124 -12.50 11.15 5.64
C LYS A 124 -11.12 10.55 5.34
N GLY A 125 -10.21 10.54 6.31
CA GLY A 125 -8.84 10.07 6.12
C GLY A 125 -7.97 10.98 5.26
N GLU A 126 -8.47 12.16 4.87
CA GLU A 126 -7.77 13.07 3.96
C GLU A 126 -6.56 13.72 4.62
N TYR A 127 -5.51 13.95 3.82
CA TYR A 127 -4.36 14.78 4.14
C TYR A 127 -3.95 15.60 2.93
N LYS A 128 -3.32 16.75 3.17
CA LYS A 128 -2.77 17.62 2.14
C LYS A 128 -1.63 18.44 2.71
N PHE A 129 -0.57 18.64 1.91
CA PHE A 129 0.46 19.60 2.26
C PHE A 129 0.95 20.38 1.04
N TYR A 130 1.29 21.62 1.31
CA TYR A 130 1.88 22.55 0.35
C TYR A 130 3.37 22.65 0.66
N THR A 131 4.21 22.51 -0.37
CA THR A 131 5.66 22.56 -0.22
C THR A 131 6.33 22.96 -1.52
N LEU A 132 7.66 23.03 -1.52
CA LEU A 132 8.49 23.17 -2.72
C LEU A 132 8.88 21.77 -3.23
N LYS A 133 9.08 21.63 -4.54
CA LYS A 133 9.61 20.39 -5.09
C LYS A 133 11.06 20.23 -4.58
N PRO A 134 11.41 19.14 -3.89
CA PRO A 134 12.78 18.90 -3.43
C PRO A 134 13.74 18.69 -4.60
N ALA A 135 15.03 18.88 -4.35
CA ALA A 135 16.10 18.44 -5.24
C ALA A 135 16.76 17.17 -4.72
N SER A 136 17.39 16.42 -5.64
CA SER A 136 18.26 15.29 -5.30
C SER A 136 19.49 15.76 -4.51
N TYR A 137 20.06 14.89 -3.70
CA TYR A 137 21.28 15.21 -2.95
C TYR A 137 22.41 15.61 -3.91
N PRO A 138 23.23 16.63 -3.53
CA PRO A 138 24.43 16.98 -4.30
C PRO A 138 25.36 15.78 -4.46
N ASN A 139 25.93 15.64 -5.64
CA ASN A 139 26.88 14.56 -5.95
C ASN A 139 26.34 13.14 -5.74
N SER A 140 25.02 12.96 -5.87
CA SER A 140 24.34 11.68 -5.71
C SER A 140 23.41 11.44 -6.88
N ALA A 141 23.19 10.15 -7.23
CA ALA A 141 22.23 9.71 -8.22
C ALA A 141 20.92 9.21 -7.56
N ILE A 142 20.63 9.61 -6.32
CA ILE A 142 19.39 9.29 -5.62
C ILE A 142 18.30 10.26 -6.11
N PRO A 143 17.10 9.77 -6.50
CA PRO A 143 16.00 10.62 -6.93
C PRO A 143 15.61 11.68 -5.88
N ALA A 144 15.06 12.79 -6.31
CA ALA A 144 14.42 13.74 -5.42
C ALA A 144 13.25 13.07 -4.69
N HIS A 145 13.16 13.26 -3.36
CA HIS A 145 12.18 12.53 -2.56
C HIS A 145 11.71 13.31 -1.33
N ILE A 146 10.56 12.90 -0.82
CA ILE A 146 10.02 13.36 0.47
C ILE A 146 9.89 12.14 1.38
N HIS A 147 10.46 12.21 2.57
CA HIS A 147 10.36 11.17 3.60
C HIS A 147 9.05 11.27 4.38
N PRO A 148 8.21 10.23 4.40
CA PRO A 148 7.03 10.17 5.23
C PRO A 148 7.22 9.26 6.45
N VAL A 149 6.68 9.68 7.59
CA VAL A 149 6.54 8.87 8.79
C VAL A 149 5.08 8.90 9.24
N ILE A 150 4.56 7.76 9.65
CA ILE A 150 3.19 7.57 10.12
C ILE A 150 3.16 7.35 11.63
N LYS A 151 2.17 7.94 12.29
CA LYS A 151 1.81 7.66 13.67
C LYS A 151 0.32 7.44 13.79
N GLU A 152 -0.06 6.19 14.00
CA GLU A 152 -1.43 5.82 14.33
C GLU A 152 -1.73 6.08 15.81
N PRO A 153 -3.00 6.25 16.20
CA PRO A 153 -3.35 6.56 17.59
C PRO A 153 -2.92 5.51 18.63
N ASP A 154 -2.79 4.25 18.21
CA ASP A 154 -2.57 3.07 19.07
C ASP A 154 -1.28 2.30 18.75
N LYS A 155 -0.47 2.76 17.82
CA LYS A 155 0.82 2.13 17.41
C LYS A 155 1.99 3.10 17.61
N ASN A 156 3.21 2.59 17.60
CA ASN A 156 4.40 3.43 17.50
C ASN A 156 4.46 4.11 16.11
N GLU A 157 5.39 5.03 15.94
CA GLU A 157 5.73 5.63 14.66
C GLU A 157 6.51 4.67 13.78
N TYR A 158 6.29 4.74 12.47
CA TYR A 158 7.00 3.95 11.47
C TYR A 158 7.08 4.67 10.13
N TRP A 159 8.09 4.34 9.34
CA TRP A 159 8.25 4.88 7.99
C TRP A 159 7.46 4.07 6.97
N ILE A 160 7.07 4.74 5.89
CA ILE A 160 6.55 4.16 4.66
C ILE A 160 7.44 4.60 3.49
N ASP A 161 7.31 3.98 2.32
CA ASP A 161 8.12 4.36 1.15
C ASP A 161 8.05 5.88 0.90
N GLU A 162 9.16 6.44 0.46
CA GLU A 162 9.26 7.87 0.12
C GLU A 162 8.30 8.24 -1.02
N TYR A 163 7.95 9.53 -1.09
CA TYR A 163 7.39 10.09 -2.31
C TYR A 163 8.50 10.30 -3.32
N LEU A 164 8.46 9.54 -4.39
CA LEU A 164 9.31 9.70 -5.57
C LEU A 164 8.47 10.23 -6.72
N PHE A 165 9.09 10.89 -7.68
CA PHE A 165 8.38 11.62 -8.73
C PHE A 165 8.65 11.01 -10.11
N GLU A 166 7.58 10.65 -10.83
CA GLU A 166 7.70 10.22 -12.22
C GLU A 166 8.40 11.28 -13.05
N GLY A 167 9.31 10.84 -13.93
CA GLY A 167 10.13 11.72 -14.77
C GLY A 167 11.37 12.31 -14.09
N ASP A 168 11.65 11.96 -12.82
CA ASP A 168 12.95 12.30 -12.23
C ASP A 168 14.06 11.52 -12.95
N LYS A 169 15.13 12.22 -13.31
CA LYS A 169 16.24 11.66 -14.10
C LYS A 169 16.99 10.53 -13.39
N PHE A 170 16.94 10.52 -12.06
CA PHE A 170 17.59 9.51 -11.23
C PHE A 170 16.64 8.37 -10.82
N LEU A 171 15.35 8.45 -11.15
CA LEU A 171 14.39 7.37 -10.90
C LEU A 171 14.57 6.28 -11.97
N THR A 172 15.69 5.58 -11.91
CA THR A 172 16.03 4.46 -12.78
C THR A 172 15.18 3.22 -12.49
N GLU A 173 15.25 2.22 -13.35
CA GLU A 173 14.58 0.93 -13.10
C GLU A 173 15.14 0.24 -11.83
N GLU A 174 16.43 0.41 -11.51
CA GLU A 174 17.03 -0.08 -10.28
C GLU A 174 16.45 0.60 -9.04
N GLU A 175 16.23 1.92 -9.08
CA GLU A 175 15.60 2.65 -7.99
C GLU A 175 14.13 2.27 -7.82
N ARG A 176 13.41 2.03 -8.91
CA ARG A 176 12.04 1.51 -8.87
C ARG A 176 11.96 0.13 -8.20
N LYS A 177 12.93 -0.74 -8.44
CA LYS A 177 13.01 -2.08 -7.83
C LYS A 177 13.25 -2.06 -6.32
N LYS A 178 13.86 -1.01 -5.79
CA LYS A 178 14.12 -0.85 -4.35
C LYS A 178 12.86 -0.53 -3.53
N GLN A 179 11.75 -0.17 -4.18
CA GLN A 179 10.52 0.15 -3.47
C GLN A 179 9.98 -1.08 -2.74
N GLU A 180 9.73 -0.95 -1.44
CA GLU A 180 9.14 -2.01 -0.61
C GLU A 180 7.61 -1.97 -0.63
N TYR A 181 7.03 -0.92 -1.22
CA TYR A 181 5.58 -0.65 -1.28
C TYR A 181 4.93 -0.54 0.11
N ARG A 182 5.71 -0.11 1.09
CA ARG A 182 5.22 0.17 2.43
C ARG A 182 4.21 1.32 2.40
N GLY A 183 2.98 1.01 2.80
CA GLY A 183 1.86 1.94 2.70
C GLY A 183 1.30 2.12 1.29
N GLY A 184 1.76 1.35 0.30
CA GLY A 184 1.36 1.42 -1.10
C GLY A 184 2.38 2.14 -1.98
N LYS A 185 1.99 2.50 -3.22
CA LYS A 185 2.91 3.10 -4.20
C LYS A 185 3.48 4.43 -3.71
N GLY A 186 4.82 4.53 -3.63
CA GLY A 186 5.54 5.76 -3.30
C GLY A 186 5.79 6.66 -4.51
N ILE A 187 5.91 6.08 -5.71
CA ILE A 187 6.16 6.80 -6.95
C ILE A 187 4.86 7.42 -7.46
N ILE A 188 4.85 8.75 -7.62
CA ILE A 188 3.67 9.53 -8.02
C ILE A 188 3.95 10.38 -9.26
N GLY A 189 2.93 10.53 -10.12
CA GLY A 189 2.94 11.51 -11.20
C GLY A 189 2.66 12.91 -10.65
N LEU A 190 3.30 13.92 -11.26
CA LEU A 190 3.01 15.32 -10.98
C LEU A 190 2.32 15.94 -12.19
N GLU A 191 1.19 16.60 -11.95
CA GLU A 191 0.44 17.36 -12.96
C GLU A 191 0.65 18.85 -12.71
N GLU A 192 1.10 19.58 -13.73
CA GLU A 192 1.29 21.02 -13.61
C GLU A 192 0.00 21.77 -13.96
N LYS A 193 -0.47 22.62 -13.06
CA LYS A 193 -1.60 23.54 -13.26
C LYS A 193 -1.30 24.88 -12.61
N ASN A 194 -1.47 25.98 -13.32
CA ASN A 194 -1.28 27.34 -12.80
C ASN A 194 0.07 27.54 -12.09
N ASN A 195 1.16 27.08 -12.69
CA ASN A 195 2.52 27.14 -12.15
C ASN A 195 2.68 26.41 -10.81
N MET A 196 1.89 25.39 -10.55
CA MET A 196 1.95 24.55 -9.36
C MET A 196 1.86 23.08 -9.74
N LEU A 197 2.67 22.25 -9.13
CA LEU A 197 2.71 20.82 -9.32
C LEU A 197 1.73 20.14 -8.36
N TYR A 198 0.88 19.24 -8.85
CA TYR A 198 -0.08 18.49 -8.06
C TYR A 198 0.24 17.01 -8.11
N GLY A 199 0.43 16.40 -6.95
CA GLY A 199 0.61 14.97 -6.79
C GLY A 199 -0.47 14.36 -5.90
N LYS A 200 -0.81 13.09 -6.17
CA LYS A 200 -1.74 12.34 -5.34
C LYS A 200 -1.12 11.01 -4.91
N ARG A 201 -1.23 10.69 -3.61
CA ARG A 201 -0.89 9.38 -3.06
C ARG A 201 -1.91 8.97 -2.02
N ASP A 202 -2.59 7.87 -2.25
CA ASP A 202 -3.35 7.20 -1.20
C ASP A 202 -2.42 6.26 -0.42
N ILE A 203 -2.62 6.17 0.89
CA ILE A 203 -1.79 5.35 1.80
C ILE A 203 -2.70 4.30 2.45
N ILE A 204 -2.22 3.06 2.54
CA ILE A 204 -2.92 1.97 3.23
C ILE A 204 -2.08 1.57 4.44
N LEU A 205 -2.65 1.75 5.64
CA LEU A 205 -1.99 1.37 6.88
C LEU A 205 -1.74 -0.14 6.90
N GLY A 206 -0.58 -0.53 7.39
CA GLY A 206 -0.21 -1.94 7.52
C GLY A 206 0.25 -2.63 6.24
N LEU A 207 0.01 -2.06 5.07
CA LEU A 207 0.44 -2.68 3.81
C LEU A 207 1.96 -2.74 3.73
N HIS A 208 2.52 -3.95 3.70
CA HIS A 208 3.96 -4.26 3.74
C HIS A 208 4.71 -3.65 4.95
N ILE A 209 3.99 -3.35 6.03
CA ILE A 209 4.59 -2.88 7.28
C ILE A 209 4.97 -4.10 8.13
N PRO A 210 6.26 -4.29 8.49
CA PRO A 210 6.68 -5.37 9.38
C PRO A 210 5.92 -5.37 10.70
N ASP A 211 5.62 -6.56 11.21
CA ASP A 211 4.97 -6.79 12.51
C ASP A 211 3.59 -6.12 12.67
N TYR A 212 2.96 -5.71 11.56
CA TYR A 212 1.61 -5.16 11.64
C TYR A 212 0.58 -6.26 12.00
N PRO A 213 -0.43 -5.98 12.85
CA PRO A 213 -1.35 -7.01 13.35
C PRO A 213 -2.07 -7.76 12.23
N VAL A 214 -1.86 -9.06 12.12
CA VAL A 214 -2.44 -9.93 11.08
C VAL A 214 -3.97 -9.85 11.05
N ALA A 215 -4.63 -9.70 12.21
CA ALA A 215 -6.07 -9.54 12.29
C ALA A 215 -6.57 -8.28 11.56
N GLU A 216 -5.80 -7.20 11.55
CA GLU A 216 -6.13 -5.97 10.81
C GLU A 216 -5.86 -6.13 9.30
N LEU A 217 -4.77 -6.80 8.91
CA LEU A 217 -4.43 -7.07 7.51
C LEU A 217 -5.46 -7.96 6.82
N ASN A 218 -6.00 -8.95 7.53
CA ASN A 218 -7.02 -9.87 7.01
C ASN A 218 -8.35 -9.19 6.67
N THR A 219 -8.54 -7.92 7.00
CA THR A 219 -9.74 -7.14 6.60
C THR A 219 -9.69 -6.64 5.17
N PHE A 220 -8.52 -6.63 4.53
CA PHE A 220 -8.38 -6.18 3.14
C PHE A 220 -9.09 -7.15 2.19
N GLN A 221 -10.09 -6.63 1.47
CA GLN A 221 -10.90 -7.43 0.55
C GLN A 221 -10.56 -7.11 -0.91
N SER A 222 -10.26 -8.14 -1.66
CA SER A 222 -10.14 -8.10 -3.12
C SER A 222 -10.52 -9.45 -3.69
N GLY A 223 -11.12 -9.44 -4.87
CA GLY A 223 -11.44 -10.62 -5.63
C GLY A 223 -12.69 -11.37 -5.16
N LEU A 224 -13.11 -12.29 -6.00
CA LEU A 224 -14.18 -13.25 -5.75
C LEU A 224 -13.94 -14.07 -4.49
N SER A 225 -14.98 -14.61 -3.90
CA SER A 225 -14.88 -15.50 -2.74
C SER A 225 -14.58 -16.95 -3.16
N VAL A 226 -14.00 -17.73 -2.24
CA VAL A 226 -13.88 -19.18 -2.43
C VAL A 226 -15.28 -19.78 -2.65
N GLY A 227 -15.40 -20.61 -3.68
CA GLY A 227 -16.67 -21.20 -4.12
C GLY A 227 -17.38 -20.42 -5.24
N ASP A 228 -17.07 -19.13 -5.44
CA ASP A 228 -17.63 -18.33 -6.54
C ASP A 228 -17.19 -18.91 -7.90
N ASN A 229 -18.05 -18.74 -8.91
CA ASN A 229 -17.69 -19.09 -10.28
C ASN A 229 -16.74 -18.04 -10.86
N CYS A 230 -15.76 -18.48 -11.64
CA CYS A 230 -14.88 -17.61 -12.41
C CYS A 230 -15.62 -17.10 -13.66
N PRO A 231 -15.91 -15.79 -13.77
CA PRO A 231 -16.57 -15.23 -14.95
C PRO A 231 -15.68 -15.31 -16.19
N ALA A 232 -16.31 -15.22 -17.36
CA ALA A 232 -15.60 -15.03 -18.61
C ALA A 232 -15.03 -13.61 -18.68
N PHE A 233 -13.82 -13.46 -19.25
CA PHE A 233 -13.23 -12.17 -19.63
C PHE A 233 -12.31 -12.40 -20.82
N ASP A 234 -12.06 -11.36 -21.62
CA ASP A 234 -11.41 -11.49 -22.93
C ASP A 234 -10.15 -10.59 -23.04
N PRO A 235 -9.07 -10.93 -22.32
CA PRO A 235 -7.84 -10.13 -22.32
C PRO A 235 -6.99 -10.42 -23.57
N LEU A 236 -6.11 -9.48 -23.92
CA LEU A 236 -5.04 -9.72 -24.89
C LEU A 236 -3.93 -10.55 -24.24
N HIS A 237 -3.52 -11.66 -24.85
CA HIS A 237 -2.42 -12.49 -24.40
C HIS A 237 -1.07 -11.93 -24.90
N LEU A 238 -0.13 -11.66 -23.98
CA LEU A 238 1.22 -11.16 -24.27
C LEU A 238 2.26 -12.29 -24.27
N SER A 239 1.96 -13.45 -23.65
CA SER A 239 2.80 -14.66 -23.69
C SER A 239 1.92 -15.93 -23.62
N GLY A 240 2.56 -17.09 -23.65
CA GLY A 240 1.91 -18.40 -23.61
C GLY A 240 1.25 -18.81 -24.91
N ALA A 241 0.48 -19.91 -24.87
CA ALA A 241 -0.09 -20.58 -26.06
C ALA A 241 -1.03 -19.72 -26.94
N ASP A 242 -1.62 -18.68 -26.37
CA ASP A 242 -2.54 -17.77 -27.10
C ASP A 242 -1.93 -16.38 -27.38
N LYS A 243 -0.60 -16.24 -27.33
CA LYS A 243 0.08 -14.97 -27.58
C LYS A 243 -0.44 -14.26 -28.82
N GLY A 244 -0.70 -12.95 -28.69
CA GLY A 244 -1.20 -12.07 -29.75
C GLY A 244 -2.70 -12.15 -30.02
N LYS A 245 -3.45 -12.96 -29.25
CA LYS A 245 -4.90 -13.15 -29.42
C LYS A 245 -5.67 -12.64 -28.22
N HIS A 246 -6.90 -12.21 -28.47
CA HIS A 246 -7.92 -12.10 -27.43
C HIS A 246 -8.53 -13.49 -27.20
N THR A 247 -8.31 -14.05 -26.03
CA THR A 247 -8.79 -15.39 -25.67
C THR A 247 -9.28 -15.38 -24.24
N CYS A 248 -10.52 -15.82 -24.03
CA CYS A 248 -11.06 -15.96 -22.69
C CYS A 248 -10.43 -17.15 -21.95
N PRO A 249 -9.63 -16.92 -20.88
CA PRO A 249 -8.98 -18.01 -20.13
C PRO A 249 -10.00 -19.00 -19.53
N MET A 250 -11.10 -18.48 -18.99
CA MET A 250 -12.10 -19.33 -18.35
C MET A 250 -12.98 -20.07 -19.35
N CYS A 251 -13.19 -19.51 -20.55
CA CYS A 251 -13.96 -20.20 -21.61
C CYS A 251 -13.18 -21.39 -22.17
N LYS A 252 -11.88 -21.19 -22.39
CA LYS A 252 -11.02 -22.20 -23.04
C LYS A 252 -10.42 -23.20 -22.04
N TYR A 253 -9.98 -22.75 -20.87
CA TYR A 253 -9.20 -23.54 -19.94
C TYR A 253 -9.84 -23.72 -18.55
N GLY A 254 -10.96 -23.06 -18.28
CA GLY A 254 -11.54 -22.99 -16.94
C GLY A 254 -12.05 -24.32 -16.37
N TYR A 255 -12.37 -25.31 -17.22
CA TYR A 255 -12.79 -26.65 -16.75
C TYR A 255 -11.64 -27.48 -16.15
N GLY A 256 -10.39 -27.10 -16.39
CA GLY A 256 -9.22 -27.63 -15.71
C GLY A 256 -9.03 -27.00 -14.34
N GLN A 257 -7.75 -26.85 -13.99
CA GLN A 257 -7.31 -26.15 -12.77
C GLN A 257 -6.13 -25.22 -13.10
N GLY A 258 -5.99 -24.18 -12.27
CA GLY A 258 -4.88 -23.24 -12.49
C GLY A 258 -4.82 -22.10 -11.48
N ILE A 259 -3.90 -21.22 -11.75
CA ILE A 259 -3.60 -20.03 -10.96
C ILE A 259 -3.93 -18.79 -11.80
N MET A 260 -4.56 -17.79 -11.21
CA MET A 260 -4.67 -16.44 -11.75
C MET A 260 -4.06 -15.46 -10.76
N VAL A 261 -3.07 -14.70 -11.20
CA VAL A 261 -2.44 -13.64 -10.40
C VAL A 261 -2.82 -12.30 -11.01
N TRP A 262 -3.72 -11.58 -10.39
CA TRP A 262 -4.11 -10.23 -10.79
C TRP A 262 -3.19 -9.23 -10.10
N PHE A 263 -2.54 -8.36 -10.85
CA PHE A 263 -1.60 -7.37 -10.30
C PHE A 263 -1.54 -6.10 -11.15
N ASN A 264 -1.13 -4.98 -10.53
CA ASN A 264 -1.11 -3.66 -11.16
C ASN A 264 0.16 -2.86 -10.86
N HIS A 265 1.26 -3.50 -10.50
CA HIS A 265 2.51 -2.78 -10.28
C HIS A 265 3.30 -2.56 -11.57
N ALA A 266 4.00 -1.42 -11.66
CA ALA A 266 4.70 -1.00 -12.88
C ALA A 266 5.93 -1.85 -13.21
N ASN A 267 6.51 -2.54 -12.20
CA ASN A 267 7.70 -3.35 -12.35
C ASN A 267 7.44 -4.83 -12.12
N PRO A 268 7.38 -5.66 -13.16
CA PRO A 268 7.16 -7.09 -13.06
C PRO A 268 8.38 -7.86 -12.52
N ASP A 269 9.58 -7.26 -12.45
CA ASP A 269 10.80 -7.93 -11.97
C ASP A 269 10.69 -8.42 -10.53
N ARG A 270 9.85 -7.77 -9.72
CA ARG A 270 9.52 -8.25 -8.37
C ARG A 270 8.96 -9.66 -8.33
N MET A 271 8.36 -10.09 -9.45
CA MET A 271 7.78 -11.43 -9.61
C MET A 271 8.73 -12.40 -10.32
N GLN A 272 9.93 -11.99 -10.71
CA GLN A 272 10.80 -12.79 -11.59
C GLN A 272 10.96 -14.23 -11.11
N ASN A 273 11.45 -14.44 -9.89
CA ASN A 273 11.64 -15.79 -9.33
C ASN A 273 10.32 -16.56 -9.17
N PHE A 274 9.27 -15.87 -8.77
CA PHE A 274 7.93 -16.44 -8.63
C PHE A 274 7.40 -16.95 -9.97
N VAL A 275 7.55 -16.14 -11.02
CA VAL A 275 7.03 -16.44 -12.36
C VAL A 275 7.86 -17.52 -13.06
N THR A 276 9.19 -17.47 -12.97
CA THR A 276 10.05 -18.51 -13.56
C THR A 276 9.86 -19.87 -12.88
N THR A 277 9.57 -19.89 -11.58
CA THR A 277 9.20 -21.15 -10.91
C THR A 277 7.84 -21.66 -11.38
N LEU A 278 6.85 -20.78 -11.59
CA LEU A 278 5.55 -21.18 -12.15
C LEU A 278 5.68 -21.69 -13.60
N GLU A 279 6.58 -21.12 -14.41
CA GLU A 279 6.89 -21.60 -15.76
C GLU A 279 7.41 -23.05 -15.69
N SER A 280 8.41 -23.32 -14.83
CA SER A 280 8.97 -24.66 -14.61
C SER A 280 7.92 -25.65 -14.06
N GLU A 281 7.04 -25.21 -13.17
CA GLU A 281 5.94 -26.05 -12.65
C GLU A 281 4.92 -26.43 -13.73
N MET A 282 4.61 -25.48 -14.65
CA MET A 282 3.72 -25.78 -15.78
C MET A 282 4.38 -26.76 -16.75
N GLU A 283 5.67 -26.60 -17.05
CA GLU A 283 6.42 -27.52 -17.91
C GLU A 283 6.43 -28.93 -17.28
N HIS A 284 6.77 -29.04 -15.99
CA HIS A 284 6.85 -30.31 -15.27
C HIS A 284 5.50 -31.04 -15.17
N ARG A 285 4.44 -30.33 -14.79
CA ARG A 285 3.10 -30.91 -14.60
C ARG A 285 2.32 -31.09 -15.90
N GLY A 286 2.70 -30.35 -16.93
CA GLY A 286 2.02 -30.26 -18.21
C GLY A 286 0.79 -29.34 -18.15
N GLU A 287 0.56 -28.65 -19.26
CA GLU A 287 -0.50 -27.63 -19.39
C GLU A 287 -1.95 -28.15 -19.18
N LYS A 288 -2.17 -29.44 -19.27
CA LYS A 288 -3.48 -30.06 -18.96
C LYS A 288 -3.75 -30.10 -17.45
N ASN A 289 -2.68 -30.18 -16.64
CA ASN A 289 -2.77 -30.34 -15.20
C ASN A 289 -2.59 -29.04 -14.43
N LEU A 290 -1.95 -28.03 -15.03
CA LEU A 290 -1.76 -26.71 -14.43
C LEU A 290 -1.82 -25.65 -15.53
N ARG A 291 -2.60 -24.58 -15.31
CA ARG A 291 -2.58 -23.36 -16.12
C ARG A 291 -2.26 -22.16 -15.22
N VAL A 292 -1.45 -21.24 -15.73
CA VAL A 292 -1.13 -20.01 -15.01
C VAL A 292 -1.40 -18.80 -15.90
N PHE A 293 -2.19 -17.87 -15.36
CA PHE A 293 -2.51 -16.59 -15.96
C PHE A 293 -2.02 -15.47 -15.05
N LEU A 294 -1.10 -14.67 -15.55
CA LEU A 294 -0.65 -13.42 -14.92
C LEU A 294 -1.47 -12.29 -15.52
N VAL A 295 -2.47 -11.82 -14.78
CA VAL A 295 -3.41 -10.81 -15.26
C VAL A 295 -2.85 -9.43 -14.90
N TYR A 296 -2.13 -8.84 -15.86
CA TYR A 296 -1.54 -7.51 -15.71
C TYR A 296 -2.58 -6.43 -15.97
N MET A 297 -2.90 -5.67 -14.94
CA MET A 297 -3.79 -4.51 -15.03
C MET A 297 -2.94 -3.25 -15.14
N ASN A 298 -3.24 -2.38 -16.12
CA ASN A 298 -2.49 -1.15 -16.33
C ASN A 298 -2.46 -0.27 -15.06
N PRO A 299 -1.29 -0.01 -14.44
CA PRO A 299 -1.18 0.82 -13.25
C PRO A 299 -1.38 2.33 -13.50
N TYR A 300 -1.37 2.75 -14.76
CA TYR A 300 -1.47 4.15 -15.22
C TYR A 300 -2.79 4.41 -15.93
N PHE A 301 -3.86 3.77 -15.50
CA PHE A 301 -5.17 3.79 -16.16
C PHE A 301 -5.84 5.17 -16.26
N ASP A 302 -5.43 6.12 -15.43
CA ASP A 302 -5.84 7.51 -15.44
C ASP A 302 -5.22 8.34 -16.58
N ARG A 303 -4.23 7.79 -17.26
CA ARG A 303 -3.59 8.38 -18.43
C ARG A 303 -4.18 7.77 -19.69
N ASN A 304 -5.17 8.42 -20.29
CA ASN A 304 -5.78 8.04 -21.59
C ASN A 304 -4.85 8.30 -22.78
N ASP A 305 -3.57 8.02 -22.65
CA ASP A 305 -2.60 8.15 -23.71
C ASP A 305 -2.40 6.79 -24.42
N ALA A 306 -3.07 6.61 -25.56
CA ALA A 306 -2.97 5.40 -26.36
C ALA A 306 -1.53 5.04 -26.75
N LYS A 307 -0.65 6.03 -26.95
CA LYS A 307 0.76 5.82 -27.24
C LYS A 307 1.51 5.28 -26.04
N GLY A 308 1.27 5.84 -24.86
CA GLY A 308 1.87 5.38 -23.59
C GLY A 308 1.41 3.97 -23.23
N LEU A 309 0.14 3.64 -23.45
CA LEU A 309 -0.40 2.28 -23.26
C LEU A 309 0.31 1.26 -24.14
N LYS A 310 0.52 1.59 -25.43
CA LYS A 310 1.21 0.70 -26.37
C LYS A 310 2.69 0.51 -26.00
N ILE A 311 3.36 1.56 -25.52
CA ILE A 311 4.74 1.47 -25.02
C ILE A 311 4.81 0.57 -23.79
N LEU A 312 3.90 0.72 -22.83
CA LEU A 312 3.85 -0.12 -21.64
C LEU A 312 3.59 -1.58 -21.99
N GLN A 313 2.63 -1.85 -22.87
CA GLN A 313 2.35 -3.20 -23.37
C GLN A 313 3.61 -3.82 -24.01
N GLY A 314 4.32 -3.09 -24.86
CA GLY A 314 5.57 -3.57 -25.48
C GLY A 314 6.68 -3.86 -24.46
N LYS A 315 6.78 -3.08 -23.36
CA LYS A 315 7.71 -3.35 -22.26
C LYS A 315 7.37 -4.68 -21.54
N ILE A 316 6.10 -4.95 -21.31
CA ILE A 316 5.66 -6.20 -20.66
C ILE A 316 5.88 -7.39 -21.59
N GLU A 317 5.60 -7.26 -22.89
CA GLU A 317 5.90 -8.30 -23.87
C GLU A 317 7.39 -8.63 -23.92
N LYS A 318 8.25 -7.60 -23.93
CA LYS A 318 9.71 -7.76 -23.89
C LYS A 318 10.14 -8.49 -22.61
N TRP A 319 9.63 -8.08 -21.46
CA TRP A 319 9.90 -8.75 -20.19
C TRP A 319 9.50 -10.23 -20.22
N CYS A 320 8.33 -10.58 -20.75
CA CYS A 320 7.90 -11.97 -20.92
C CYS A 320 8.90 -12.78 -21.78
N MET A 321 9.44 -12.18 -22.85
CA MET A 321 10.47 -12.82 -23.68
C MET A 321 11.78 -13.01 -22.91
N GLU A 322 12.22 -12.02 -22.15
CA GLU A 322 13.44 -12.09 -21.33
C GLU A 322 13.32 -13.15 -20.22
N GLN A 323 12.11 -13.38 -19.68
CA GLN A 323 11.84 -14.47 -18.73
C GLN A 323 11.55 -15.82 -19.40
N ASN A 324 11.60 -15.91 -20.72
CA ASN A 324 11.33 -17.13 -21.52
C ASN A 324 9.96 -17.77 -21.19
N LEU A 325 8.89 -16.97 -21.05
CA LEU A 325 7.55 -17.48 -20.73
C LEU A 325 6.92 -18.14 -21.96
N GLN A 326 6.95 -19.47 -22.01
CA GLN A 326 6.36 -20.30 -23.07
C GLN A 326 4.98 -20.84 -22.66
N HIS A 327 4.81 -21.20 -21.39
CA HIS A 327 3.61 -21.83 -20.84
C HIS A 327 2.76 -20.86 -20.03
N VAL A 328 3.39 -20.06 -19.17
CA VAL A 328 2.70 -19.02 -18.39
C VAL A 328 2.16 -17.93 -19.32
N ALA A 329 0.86 -17.68 -19.23
CA ALA A 329 0.20 -16.65 -20.03
C ALA A 329 0.16 -15.31 -19.27
N MET A 330 0.96 -14.33 -19.70
CA MET A 330 0.76 -12.94 -19.34
C MET A 330 -0.43 -12.40 -20.17
N VAL A 331 -1.45 -11.89 -19.50
CA VAL A 331 -2.62 -11.31 -20.16
C VAL A 331 -2.81 -9.86 -19.73
N TRP A 332 -3.21 -9.03 -20.68
CA TRP A 332 -3.32 -7.58 -20.53
C TRP A 332 -4.75 -7.14 -20.29
N VAL A 333 -4.96 -6.37 -19.22
CA VAL A 333 -6.21 -5.66 -18.92
C VAL A 333 -5.93 -4.15 -18.90
N PRO A 334 -6.63 -3.35 -19.73
CA PRO A 334 -6.29 -1.93 -19.91
C PRO A 334 -6.43 -1.08 -18.65
N SER A 335 -7.29 -1.47 -17.72
CA SER A 335 -7.55 -0.68 -16.49
C SER A 335 -7.91 -1.57 -15.31
N PRO A 336 -7.39 -1.28 -14.09
CA PRO A 336 -7.80 -1.98 -12.86
C PRO A 336 -9.20 -1.61 -12.38
N VAL A 337 -9.83 -0.59 -12.97
CA VAL A 337 -11.21 -0.15 -12.67
C VAL A 337 -12.20 -0.51 -13.77
N ASP A 338 -11.80 -1.33 -14.74
CA ASP A 338 -12.71 -1.82 -15.79
C ASP A 338 -13.81 -2.70 -15.18
N GLU A 339 -15.05 -2.25 -15.27
CA GLU A 339 -16.24 -2.92 -14.72
C GLU A 339 -16.46 -4.30 -15.33
N LYS A 340 -16.20 -4.45 -16.63
CA LYS A 340 -16.45 -5.69 -17.37
C LYS A 340 -15.49 -6.83 -17.00
N THR A 341 -14.29 -6.48 -16.56
CA THR A 341 -13.23 -7.44 -16.22
C THR A 341 -12.93 -7.42 -14.74
N CYS A 342 -12.33 -6.33 -14.27
CA CYS A 342 -11.91 -6.19 -12.88
C CYS A 342 -13.10 -6.09 -11.93
N GLY A 343 -14.17 -5.37 -12.30
CA GLY A 343 -15.40 -5.26 -11.53
C GLY A 343 -16.10 -6.62 -11.39
N THR A 344 -16.22 -7.38 -12.47
CA THR A 344 -16.81 -8.72 -12.46
C THR A 344 -16.05 -9.70 -11.57
N TYR A 345 -14.71 -9.60 -11.51
CA TYR A 345 -13.87 -10.35 -10.58
C TYR A 345 -13.77 -9.71 -9.19
N LYS A 346 -14.44 -8.58 -8.95
CA LYS A 346 -14.41 -7.81 -7.69
C LYS A 346 -12.98 -7.43 -7.26
N ILE A 347 -12.10 -7.19 -8.22
CA ILE A 347 -10.71 -6.80 -7.93
C ILE A 347 -10.68 -5.42 -7.32
N ASN A 348 -10.03 -5.28 -6.17
CA ASN A 348 -9.78 -3.99 -5.55
C ASN A 348 -8.57 -3.34 -6.26
N PRO A 349 -8.70 -2.18 -6.91
CA PRO A 349 -7.59 -1.53 -7.61
C PRO A 349 -6.45 -1.07 -6.68
N LYS A 350 -6.69 -1.04 -5.36
CA LYS A 350 -5.68 -0.76 -4.34
C LYS A 350 -4.94 -2.00 -3.86
N ALA A 351 -5.39 -3.21 -4.23
CA ALA A 351 -4.64 -4.42 -3.98
C ALA A 351 -3.37 -4.43 -4.81
N GLU A 352 -2.25 -4.78 -4.22
CA GLU A 352 -1.02 -5.03 -4.97
C GLU A 352 -1.19 -6.24 -5.89
N ASN A 353 -1.77 -7.29 -5.32
CA ASN A 353 -2.18 -8.46 -6.10
C ASN A 353 -3.41 -9.15 -5.48
N THR A 354 -4.06 -9.96 -6.31
CA THR A 354 -5.09 -10.92 -5.90
C THR A 354 -4.79 -12.23 -6.60
N VAL A 355 -4.46 -13.26 -5.83
CA VAL A 355 -4.12 -14.58 -6.33
C VAL A 355 -5.30 -15.52 -6.14
N PHE A 356 -5.69 -16.18 -7.21
CA PHE A 356 -6.71 -17.23 -7.19
C PHE A 356 -6.11 -18.57 -7.61
N VAL A 357 -6.50 -19.62 -6.92
CA VAL A 357 -6.50 -20.97 -7.48
C VAL A 357 -7.91 -21.29 -7.91
N TYR A 358 -8.08 -21.72 -9.16
CA TYR A 358 -9.37 -22.19 -9.65
C TYR A 358 -9.34 -23.68 -10.01
N LYS A 359 -10.46 -24.34 -9.81
CA LYS A 359 -10.73 -25.72 -10.24
C LYS A 359 -12.14 -25.80 -10.82
N LYS A 360 -12.28 -26.33 -12.04
CA LYS A 360 -13.58 -26.47 -12.72
C LYS A 360 -14.41 -25.18 -12.69
N ARG A 361 -13.77 -24.06 -13.07
CA ARG A 361 -14.36 -22.71 -13.11
C ARG A 361 -14.84 -22.16 -11.76
N LYS A 362 -14.38 -22.70 -10.64
CA LYS A 362 -14.67 -22.18 -9.29
C LYS A 362 -13.39 -21.78 -8.59
N ILE A 363 -13.47 -20.73 -7.79
CA ILE A 363 -12.35 -20.32 -6.91
C ILE A 363 -12.20 -21.38 -5.81
N ALA A 364 -11.06 -22.06 -5.79
CA ALA A 364 -10.72 -23.06 -4.78
C ALA A 364 -9.93 -22.45 -3.61
N ALA A 365 -9.10 -21.45 -3.88
CA ALA A 365 -8.35 -20.70 -2.86
C ALA A 365 -8.09 -19.27 -3.32
N LYS A 366 -7.85 -18.36 -2.37
CA LYS A 366 -7.61 -16.94 -2.63
C LYS A 366 -6.63 -16.36 -1.62
N TRP A 367 -5.75 -15.48 -2.10
CA TRP A 367 -4.88 -14.62 -1.29
C TRP A 367 -4.91 -13.19 -1.85
N VAL A 368 -4.71 -12.21 -0.98
CA VAL A 368 -4.68 -10.79 -1.35
C VAL A 368 -3.44 -10.15 -0.74
N ASN A 369 -2.74 -9.31 -1.50
CA ASN A 369 -1.48 -8.69 -1.11
C ASN A 369 -0.43 -9.72 -0.65
N MET A 370 -0.38 -10.86 -1.33
CA MET A 370 0.60 -11.90 -1.08
C MET A 370 1.99 -11.45 -1.56
N ASP A 371 3.01 -11.70 -0.78
CA ASP A 371 4.38 -11.54 -1.26
C ASP A 371 4.72 -12.60 -2.32
N TYR A 372 5.77 -12.35 -3.11
CA TYR A 372 6.21 -13.26 -4.16
C TYR A 372 7.36 -14.19 -3.69
N SER A 373 7.38 -14.52 -2.40
CA SER A 373 8.37 -15.42 -1.81
C SER A 373 8.17 -16.89 -2.20
N ASN A 374 9.20 -17.69 -2.05
CA ASN A 374 9.08 -19.14 -2.22
C ASN A 374 8.08 -19.75 -1.24
N ALA A 375 7.96 -19.23 -0.02
CA ALA A 375 7.00 -19.70 0.97
C ALA A 375 5.55 -19.47 0.49
N SER A 376 5.25 -18.30 -0.04
CA SER A 376 3.97 -17.96 -0.64
C SER A 376 3.67 -18.83 -1.85
N LEU A 377 4.64 -19.04 -2.72
CA LEU A 377 4.49 -19.93 -3.88
C LEU A 377 4.15 -21.36 -3.45
N GLN A 378 4.84 -21.91 -2.44
CA GLN A 378 4.54 -23.24 -1.91
C GLN A 378 3.11 -23.35 -1.32
N GLN A 379 2.57 -22.28 -0.71
CA GLN A 379 1.18 -22.26 -0.25
C GLN A 379 0.18 -22.42 -1.42
N ILE A 380 0.49 -21.79 -2.57
CA ILE A 380 -0.34 -21.90 -3.78
C ILE A 380 -0.20 -23.30 -4.38
N LEU A 381 1.02 -23.81 -4.53
CA LEU A 381 1.27 -25.10 -5.18
C LEU A 381 0.73 -26.31 -4.38
N LYS A 382 0.59 -26.18 -3.07
CA LYS A 382 -0.07 -27.19 -2.20
C LYS A 382 -1.57 -27.36 -2.51
N GLN A 383 -2.16 -26.45 -3.30
CA GLN A 383 -3.56 -26.59 -3.71
C GLN A 383 -3.76 -27.57 -4.86
N PHE A 384 -2.71 -28.05 -5.50
CA PHE A 384 -2.70 -28.99 -6.64
C PHE A 384 -2.10 -30.32 -6.24
#